data_0b4b10a151d140fc6fc088d741e4ae45
#
_entry.id   0b4b10a151d140fc6fc088d741e4ae45
#
_cell.length_a   1.000
_cell.length_b   1.000
_cell.length_c   1.000
_cell.angle_alpha   90.00
_cell.angle_beta   90.00
_cell.angle_gamma   90.00
#
_symmetry.space_group_name_H-M   'P 1'
#
loop_
_entity.id
_entity.type
_entity.pdbx_description
1 polymer ?
#
loop_
_entity_poly.entity_id
_entity_poly.type
_entity_poly.pdbx_seq_one_letter_code
_entity_poly.pdbx_strand_id
1 'polypeptide(L)'
;MISDMPLVCKRFPRSAKYNPDWVLASISGAANPLWLSEWLAAAMELQPGMRVLDLGCGRAASSIFLRREFGAEIWATDLWFSASENMQRIRDAGVEDGVFPIHANARSMPFAAEFFDAILCIDSFPYFGTDDLYLNYLAHFVKPGGRVGIAGAGLMQEVDAPPPEHLLEWWTQDLWCLHSANWWRHHWDRTGIIDVEVGDTMPDGWQFWLDWHKKVAPDNHCEIEALEADQGRYLGYVRLVGRRQGSVKLPDNIETVATQYTKMPLLRTAAT
;
A
#
# COMPACT_ATOMS: atom_id res chain seq x y z
N MET A 1 -30.07 14.27 -5.89
CA MET A 1 -29.21 14.73 -7.01
C MET A 1 -27.84 14.18 -6.71
N ILE A 2 -27.41 13.13 -7.43
CA ILE A 2 -26.08 12.57 -7.32
C ILE A 2 -25.12 13.68 -7.76
N SER A 3 -24.25 14.09 -6.88
CA SER A 3 -23.25 15.13 -7.15
C SER A 3 -22.49 14.77 -8.41
N ASP A 4 -22.57 15.61 -9.44
CA ASP A 4 -21.76 15.56 -10.67
C ASP A 4 -20.30 15.96 -10.39
N MET A 5 -19.72 15.48 -9.29
CA MET A 5 -18.28 15.64 -9.05
C MET A 5 -17.53 14.82 -10.10
N PRO A 6 -16.78 15.48 -10.98
CA PRO A 6 -16.02 14.74 -11.98
C PRO A 6 -14.96 13.91 -11.27
N LEU A 7 -14.85 12.61 -11.62
CA LEU A 7 -13.70 11.77 -11.22
C LEU A 7 -12.37 12.37 -11.72
N VAL A 8 -12.44 13.39 -12.54
CA VAL A 8 -11.31 14.17 -13.05
C VAL A 8 -10.97 15.27 -12.04
N CYS A 9 -9.90 15.04 -11.29
CA CYS A 9 -9.42 16.02 -10.31
C CYS A 9 -8.19 16.77 -10.84
N LYS A 10 -8.21 18.12 -10.82
CA LYS A 10 -7.07 18.96 -11.26
C LYS A 10 -5.83 18.77 -10.39
N ARG A 11 -5.99 18.29 -9.17
CA ARG A 11 -4.90 17.99 -8.25
C ARG A 11 -4.06 16.80 -8.72
N PHE A 12 -4.69 15.86 -9.44
CA PHE A 12 -4.09 14.66 -9.96
C PHE A 12 -4.10 14.64 -11.50
N PRO A 13 -3.26 15.46 -12.15
CA PRO A 13 -3.32 15.69 -13.60
C PRO A 13 -2.95 14.46 -14.43
N ARG A 14 -2.20 13.51 -13.88
CA ARG A 14 -1.91 12.23 -14.56
C ARG A 14 -3.11 11.31 -14.51
N SER A 15 -3.71 11.13 -13.33
CA SER A 15 -4.92 10.34 -13.11
C SER A 15 -6.11 10.88 -13.91
N ALA A 16 -6.19 12.19 -14.09
CA ALA A 16 -7.24 12.88 -14.85
C ALA A 16 -7.29 12.51 -16.35
N LYS A 17 -6.24 11.86 -16.88
CA LYS A 17 -6.20 11.40 -18.28
C LYS A 17 -6.92 10.07 -18.49
N TYR A 18 -7.23 9.35 -17.41
CA TYR A 18 -7.84 8.01 -17.47
C TYR A 18 -9.36 8.11 -17.58
N ASN A 19 -9.95 7.22 -18.36
CA ASN A 19 -11.39 7.14 -18.49
C ASN A 19 -12.02 6.83 -17.12
N PRO A 20 -12.97 7.65 -16.63
CA PRO A 20 -13.64 7.44 -15.35
C PRO A 20 -14.29 6.07 -15.22
N ASP A 21 -14.93 5.55 -16.26
CA ASP A 21 -15.59 4.24 -16.23
C ASP A 21 -14.57 3.12 -16.07
N TRP A 22 -13.39 3.25 -16.68
CA TRP A 22 -12.30 2.30 -16.48
C TRP A 22 -11.79 2.32 -15.03
N VAL A 23 -11.66 3.51 -14.43
CA VAL A 23 -11.26 3.64 -13.02
C VAL A 23 -12.31 3.02 -12.12
N LEU A 24 -13.60 3.28 -12.36
CA LEU A 24 -14.71 2.66 -11.61
C LEU A 24 -14.72 1.14 -11.73
N ALA A 25 -14.50 0.59 -12.94
CA ALA A 25 -14.42 -0.85 -13.16
C ALA A 25 -13.20 -1.51 -12.49
N SER A 26 -12.23 -0.72 -12.06
CA SER A 26 -11.00 -1.18 -11.41
C SER A 26 -11.04 -1.11 -9.88
N ILE A 27 -12.18 -0.79 -9.29
CA ILE A 27 -12.33 -0.70 -7.82
C ILE A 27 -12.04 -2.05 -7.18
N SER A 28 -11.22 -2.01 -6.14
CA SER A 28 -10.89 -3.17 -5.31
C SER A 28 -10.84 -2.84 -3.81
N GLY A 29 -10.98 -1.57 -3.45
CA GLY A 29 -10.94 -1.05 -2.08
C GLY A 29 -11.72 0.26 -1.96
N ALA A 30 -11.64 0.90 -0.79
CA ALA A 30 -12.40 2.10 -0.46
C ALA A 30 -11.86 3.38 -1.11
N ALA A 31 -10.58 3.42 -1.49
CA ALA A 31 -9.95 4.61 -2.04
C ALA A 31 -9.87 4.62 -3.57
N ASN A 32 -9.72 5.81 -4.16
CA ASN A 32 -9.41 5.92 -5.58
C ASN A 32 -7.93 5.51 -5.82
N PRO A 33 -7.67 4.38 -6.49
CA PRO A 33 -6.32 3.84 -6.62
C PRO A 33 -5.40 4.76 -7.43
N LEU A 34 -5.91 5.52 -8.39
CA LEU A 34 -5.07 6.40 -9.21
C LEU A 34 -4.68 7.68 -8.50
N TRP A 35 -5.58 8.28 -7.72
CA TRP A 35 -5.25 9.47 -6.93
C TRP A 35 -4.17 9.16 -5.90
N LEU A 36 -4.33 8.06 -5.17
CA LEU A 36 -3.33 7.62 -4.20
C LEU A 36 -2.01 7.23 -4.86
N SER A 37 -2.06 6.55 -6.02
CA SER A 37 -0.85 6.20 -6.78
C SER A 37 -0.08 7.45 -7.22
N GLU A 38 -0.76 8.46 -7.75
CA GLU A 38 -0.13 9.70 -8.20
C GLU A 38 0.46 10.47 -7.02
N TRP A 39 -0.27 10.56 -5.90
CA TRP A 39 0.21 11.22 -4.70
C TRP A 39 1.43 10.51 -4.10
N LEU A 40 1.38 9.19 -3.99
CA LEU A 40 2.51 8.40 -3.48
C LEU A 40 3.72 8.49 -4.39
N ALA A 41 3.53 8.27 -5.70
CA ALA A 41 4.60 8.28 -6.70
C ALA A 41 5.34 9.62 -6.76
N ALA A 42 4.69 10.75 -6.44
CA ALA A 42 5.32 12.07 -6.37
C ALA A 42 6.49 12.13 -5.38
N ALA A 43 6.52 11.25 -4.36
CA ALA A 43 7.60 11.16 -3.37
C ALA A 43 8.54 9.95 -3.58
N MET A 44 8.23 9.06 -4.53
CA MET A 44 8.97 7.80 -4.73
C MET A 44 10.16 7.90 -5.68
N GLU A 45 10.32 9.02 -6.40
CA GLU A 45 11.39 9.23 -7.41
C GLU A 45 11.52 8.07 -8.43
N LEU A 46 10.37 7.55 -8.89
CA LEU A 46 10.34 6.46 -9.85
C LEU A 46 11.00 6.85 -11.17
N GLN A 47 11.78 5.93 -11.73
CA GLN A 47 12.45 6.10 -13.02
C GLN A 47 12.07 4.97 -13.98
N PRO A 48 12.10 5.22 -15.29
CA PRO A 48 11.91 4.17 -16.28
C PRO A 48 12.88 2.99 -16.08
N GLY A 49 12.35 1.76 -16.19
CA GLY A 49 13.12 0.54 -16.02
C GLY A 49 13.40 0.11 -14.59
N MET A 50 12.99 0.88 -13.57
CA MET A 50 13.01 0.40 -12.19
C MET A 50 12.10 -0.79 -12.01
N ARG A 51 12.55 -1.78 -11.24
CA ARG A 51 11.72 -2.89 -10.76
C ARG A 51 10.92 -2.45 -9.55
N VAL A 52 9.62 -2.45 -9.69
CA VAL A 52 8.69 -1.95 -8.66
C VAL A 52 7.73 -3.04 -8.25
N LEU A 53 7.62 -3.29 -6.95
CA LEU A 53 6.54 -4.09 -6.39
C LEU A 53 5.35 -3.18 -6.10
N ASP A 54 4.20 -3.47 -6.70
CA ASP A 54 2.90 -2.94 -6.32
C ASP A 54 2.20 -3.98 -5.45
N LEU A 55 2.28 -3.80 -4.13
CA LEU A 55 1.86 -4.77 -3.14
C LEU A 55 0.43 -4.51 -2.68
N GLY A 56 -0.46 -5.46 -2.92
CA GLY A 56 -1.90 -5.30 -2.75
C GLY A 56 -2.49 -4.46 -3.88
N CYS A 57 -2.14 -4.79 -5.13
CA CYS A 57 -2.50 -4.02 -6.31
C CYS A 57 -3.99 -4.11 -6.69
N GLY A 58 -4.77 -4.95 -5.99
CA GLY A 58 -6.16 -5.19 -6.30
C GLY A 58 -6.34 -5.62 -7.76
N ARG A 59 -7.14 -4.87 -8.49
CA ARG A 59 -7.40 -5.12 -9.92
C ARG A 59 -6.35 -4.49 -10.84
N ALA A 60 -5.13 -4.26 -10.38
CA ALA A 60 -3.97 -3.77 -11.12
C ALA A 60 -4.13 -2.36 -11.73
N ALA A 61 -5.06 -1.53 -11.25
CA ALA A 61 -5.21 -0.17 -11.76
C ALA A 61 -3.98 0.69 -11.45
N SER A 62 -3.48 0.62 -10.21
CA SER A 62 -2.22 1.26 -9.77
C SER A 62 -1.03 0.78 -10.60
N SER A 63 -0.92 -0.52 -10.82
CA SER A 63 0.16 -1.13 -11.61
C SER A 63 0.19 -0.62 -13.05
N ILE A 64 -0.96 -0.60 -13.71
CA ILE A 64 -1.11 -0.09 -15.09
C ILE A 64 -0.77 1.41 -15.14
N PHE A 65 -1.23 2.18 -14.16
CA PHE A 65 -0.92 3.60 -14.04
C PHE A 65 0.60 3.84 -13.87
N LEU A 66 1.24 3.13 -12.93
CA LEU A 66 2.68 3.27 -12.67
C LEU A 66 3.51 2.92 -13.91
N ARG A 67 3.16 1.85 -14.63
CA ARG A 67 3.81 1.50 -15.89
C ARG A 67 3.70 2.60 -16.94
N ARG A 68 2.49 3.11 -17.17
CA ARG A 68 2.23 4.12 -18.22
C ARG A 68 2.84 5.47 -17.91
N GLU A 69 2.75 5.93 -16.66
CA GLU A 69 3.15 7.29 -16.29
C GLU A 69 4.63 7.41 -15.90
N PHE A 70 5.27 6.31 -15.50
CA PHE A 70 6.66 6.32 -15.02
C PHE A 70 7.58 5.38 -15.79
N GLY A 71 7.06 4.48 -16.63
CA GLY A 71 7.87 3.54 -17.40
C GLY A 71 8.57 2.46 -16.58
N ALA A 72 8.17 2.25 -15.33
CA ALA A 72 8.72 1.22 -14.46
C ALA A 72 8.23 -0.18 -14.87
N GLU A 73 8.98 -1.21 -14.51
CA GLU A 73 8.56 -2.61 -14.59
C GLU A 73 7.84 -2.96 -13.27
N ILE A 74 6.59 -3.43 -13.34
CA ILE A 74 5.71 -3.57 -12.19
C ILE A 74 5.38 -5.03 -11.91
N TRP A 75 5.65 -5.50 -10.70
CA TRP A 75 5.16 -6.77 -10.16
C TRP A 75 3.88 -6.49 -9.39
N ALA A 76 2.75 -6.72 -10.09
CA ALA A 76 1.39 -6.47 -9.58
C ALA A 76 0.96 -7.64 -8.69
N THR A 77 1.15 -7.51 -7.38
CA THR A 77 0.95 -8.62 -6.44
C THR A 77 -0.30 -8.41 -5.61
N ASP A 78 -1.19 -9.40 -5.61
CA ASP A 78 -2.44 -9.37 -4.84
C ASP A 78 -2.82 -10.76 -4.31
N LEU A 79 -3.61 -10.78 -3.20
CA LEU A 79 -4.12 -11.99 -2.59
C LEU A 79 -5.56 -12.32 -3.06
N TRP A 80 -6.37 -11.29 -3.31
CA TRP A 80 -7.80 -11.46 -3.62
C TRP A 80 -8.06 -11.72 -5.10
N PHE A 81 -7.27 -11.04 -5.96
CA PHE A 81 -7.43 -11.13 -7.40
C PHE A 81 -6.37 -12.06 -8.01
N SER A 82 -6.83 -13.01 -8.80
CA SER A 82 -5.92 -13.97 -9.44
C SER A 82 -5.01 -13.30 -10.47
N ALA A 83 -3.82 -13.87 -10.65
CA ALA A 83 -2.89 -13.41 -11.69
C ALA A 83 -3.53 -13.46 -13.10
N SER A 84 -4.43 -14.43 -13.36
CA SER A 84 -5.12 -14.57 -14.65
C SER A 84 -6.10 -13.43 -14.92
N GLU A 85 -6.88 -13.02 -13.90
CA GLU A 85 -7.80 -11.88 -14.03
C GLU A 85 -7.04 -10.58 -14.27
N ASN A 86 -5.96 -10.35 -13.51
CA ASN A 86 -5.12 -9.16 -13.68
C ASN A 86 -4.38 -9.18 -15.02
N MET A 87 -3.91 -10.35 -15.50
CA MET A 87 -3.28 -10.47 -16.82
C MET A 87 -4.22 -10.03 -17.95
N GLN A 88 -5.52 -10.36 -17.86
CA GLN A 88 -6.48 -9.92 -18.88
C GLN A 88 -6.58 -8.38 -18.91
N ARG A 89 -6.68 -7.73 -17.76
CA ARG A 89 -6.74 -6.26 -17.67
C ARG A 89 -5.46 -5.57 -18.14
N ILE A 90 -4.31 -6.17 -17.83
CA ILE A 90 -2.99 -5.70 -18.25
C ILE A 90 -2.88 -5.76 -19.77
N ARG A 91 -3.34 -6.84 -20.41
CA ARG A 91 -3.41 -6.97 -21.88
C ARG A 91 -4.37 -5.98 -22.50
N ASP A 92 -5.57 -5.82 -21.95
CA ASP A 92 -6.55 -4.84 -22.43
C ASP A 92 -6.01 -3.40 -22.33
N ALA A 93 -5.10 -3.16 -21.40
CA ALA A 93 -4.37 -1.91 -21.29
C ALA A 93 -3.12 -1.84 -22.18
N GLY A 94 -2.69 -2.92 -22.83
CA GLY A 94 -1.51 -2.96 -23.71
C GLY A 94 -0.19 -2.66 -22.98
N VAL A 95 -0.02 -3.22 -21.78
CA VAL A 95 1.19 -3.02 -20.94
C VAL A 95 1.77 -4.33 -20.40
N GLU A 96 1.43 -5.45 -21.02
CA GLU A 96 1.91 -6.80 -20.64
C GLU A 96 3.41 -6.99 -20.78
N ASP A 97 4.08 -6.10 -21.50
CA ASP A 97 5.53 -6.06 -21.63
C ASP A 97 6.26 -5.56 -20.39
N GLY A 98 5.52 -4.95 -19.45
CA GLY A 98 6.13 -4.32 -18.28
C GLY A 98 5.28 -4.41 -16.99
N VAL A 99 4.18 -5.17 -16.99
CA VAL A 99 3.37 -5.44 -15.78
C VAL A 99 3.16 -6.94 -15.63
N PHE A 100 3.63 -7.48 -14.52
CA PHE A 100 3.69 -8.91 -14.23
C PHE A 100 2.78 -9.23 -13.05
N PRO A 101 1.58 -9.82 -13.27
CA PRO A 101 0.65 -10.13 -12.18
C PRO A 101 1.10 -11.36 -11.40
N ILE A 102 1.08 -11.26 -10.09
CA ILE A 102 1.45 -12.34 -9.15
C ILE A 102 0.31 -12.52 -8.15
N HIS A 103 -0.16 -13.75 -7.98
CA HIS A 103 -1.13 -14.08 -6.94
C HIS A 103 -0.36 -14.59 -5.72
N ALA A 104 -0.25 -13.76 -4.67
CA ALA A 104 0.49 -14.11 -3.46
C ALA A 104 -0.01 -13.35 -2.24
N ASN A 105 0.24 -13.94 -1.06
CA ASN A 105 0.04 -13.29 0.22
C ASN A 105 1.22 -12.36 0.51
N ALA A 106 0.94 -11.14 0.97
CA ALA A 106 1.95 -10.16 1.38
C ALA A 106 2.93 -10.69 2.45
N ARG A 107 2.51 -11.67 3.27
CA ARG A 107 3.34 -12.34 4.28
C ARG A 107 4.15 -13.53 3.76
N SER A 108 3.98 -13.91 2.49
CA SER A 108 4.68 -15.05 1.87
C SER A 108 4.90 -14.79 0.39
N MET A 109 5.80 -13.87 0.08
CA MET A 109 6.06 -13.43 -1.29
C MET A 109 7.14 -14.27 -1.97
N PRO A 110 6.94 -14.66 -3.25
CA PRO A 110 7.86 -15.54 -3.97
C PRO A 110 8.97 -14.78 -4.70
N PHE A 111 9.61 -13.81 -4.05
CA PHE A 111 10.63 -13.00 -4.68
C PHE A 111 12.02 -13.24 -4.08
N ALA A 112 13.04 -12.99 -4.88
CA ALA A 112 14.42 -12.98 -4.40
C ALA A 112 14.68 -11.77 -3.50
N ALA A 113 15.62 -11.91 -2.58
CA ALA A 113 16.09 -10.78 -1.79
C ALA A 113 16.69 -9.68 -2.71
N GLU A 114 16.50 -8.43 -2.31
CA GLU A 114 17.07 -7.25 -2.99
C GLU A 114 16.70 -7.16 -4.49
N PHE A 115 15.51 -7.65 -4.84
CA PHE A 115 15.07 -7.69 -6.23
C PHE A 115 14.50 -6.34 -6.71
N PHE A 116 13.80 -5.60 -5.83
CA PHE A 116 13.09 -4.38 -6.20
C PHE A 116 13.90 -3.11 -5.93
N ASP A 117 13.78 -2.13 -6.83
CA ASP A 117 14.27 -0.77 -6.64
C ASP A 117 13.33 0.04 -5.73
N ALA A 118 12.03 -0.25 -5.81
CA ALA A 118 11.01 0.35 -4.96
C ALA A 118 9.86 -0.61 -4.68
N ILE A 119 9.21 -0.42 -3.54
CA ILE A 119 7.96 -1.10 -3.14
C ILE A 119 6.91 -0.04 -2.88
N LEU A 120 5.75 -0.14 -3.52
CA LEU A 120 4.58 0.69 -3.25
C LEU A 120 3.46 -0.19 -2.73
N CYS A 121 2.70 0.32 -1.76
CA CYS A 121 1.50 -0.31 -1.26
C CYS A 121 0.40 0.73 -1.13
N ILE A 122 -0.67 0.56 -1.92
CA ILE A 122 -1.73 1.53 -2.03
C ILE A 122 -3.00 0.93 -1.42
N ASP A 123 -3.49 1.55 -0.37
CA ASP A 123 -4.74 1.23 0.34
C ASP A 123 -4.84 -0.21 0.90
N SER A 124 -3.72 -0.89 1.14
CA SER A 124 -3.74 -2.25 1.69
C SER A 124 -2.75 -2.50 2.83
N PHE A 125 -1.73 -1.65 3.00
CA PHE A 125 -0.66 -1.85 3.97
C PHE A 125 -1.11 -1.98 5.43
N PRO A 126 -2.13 -1.26 5.92
CA PRO A 126 -2.58 -1.37 7.31
C PRO A 126 -2.93 -2.79 7.74
N TYR A 127 -3.48 -3.62 6.85
CA TYR A 127 -3.92 -4.98 7.18
C TYR A 127 -2.79 -5.98 7.52
N PHE A 128 -1.55 -5.65 7.22
CA PHE A 128 -0.39 -6.51 7.51
C PHE A 128 0.83 -5.75 8.02
N GLY A 129 0.93 -4.47 7.76
CA GLY A 129 2.08 -3.64 8.11
C GLY A 129 2.15 -3.18 9.56
N THR A 130 1.07 -3.35 10.35
CA THR A 130 1.04 -3.08 11.79
C THR A 130 1.78 -4.13 12.61
N ASP A 131 2.11 -5.29 12.01
CA ASP A 131 2.93 -6.30 12.64
C ASP A 131 4.37 -5.78 12.83
N ASP A 132 4.87 -5.85 14.05
CA ASP A 132 6.19 -5.35 14.45
C ASP A 132 7.36 -5.96 13.65
N LEU A 133 7.18 -7.16 13.12
CA LEU A 133 8.22 -7.90 12.40
C LEU A 133 8.06 -7.77 10.88
N TYR A 134 6.92 -7.27 10.40
CA TYR A 134 6.63 -7.24 8.98
C TYR A 134 7.59 -6.34 8.18
N LEU A 135 7.97 -5.18 8.73
CA LEU A 135 8.88 -4.26 8.04
C LEU A 135 10.25 -4.90 7.76
N ASN A 136 10.77 -5.70 8.70
CA ASN A 136 12.00 -6.46 8.49
C ASN A 136 11.85 -7.47 7.34
N TYR A 137 10.75 -8.20 7.30
CA TYR A 137 10.45 -9.14 6.22
C TYR A 137 10.36 -8.42 4.86
N LEU A 138 9.59 -7.33 4.79
CA LEU A 138 9.41 -6.55 3.56
C LEU A 138 10.74 -5.97 3.04
N ALA A 139 11.56 -5.47 3.95
CA ALA A 139 12.86 -4.84 3.61
C ALA A 139 13.84 -5.80 2.91
N HIS A 140 13.68 -7.12 3.08
CA HIS A 140 14.53 -8.08 2.37
C HIS A 140 14.34 -8.03 0.85
N PHE A 141 13.17 -7.64 0.36
CA PHE A 141 12.87 -7.63 -1.07
C PHE A 141 13.30 -6.34 -1.78
N VAL A 142 13.46 -5.24 -1.06
CA VAL A 142 13.94 -3.98 -1.65
C VAL A 142 15.46 -3.87 -1.53
N LYS A 143 16.11 -3.35 -2.57
CA LYS A 143 17.56 -3.13 -2.60
C LYS A 143 18.00 -2.18 -1.50
N PRO A 144 19.25 -2.29 -1.01
CA PRO A 144 19.87 -1.24 -0.20
C PRO A 144 19.77 0.13 -0.90
N GLY A 145 19.27 1.13 -0.19
CA GLY A 145 19.00 2.46 -0.76
C GLY A 145 17.71 2.58 -1.58
N GLY A 146 17.00 1.48 -1.84
CA GLY A 146 15.69 1.50 -2.48
C GLY A 146 14.60 2.05 -1.55
N ARG A 147 13.46 2.43 -2.13
CA ARG A 147 12.36 3.06 -1.39
C ARG A 147 11.20 2.12 -1.12
N VAL A 148 10.59 2.33 0.04
CA VAL A 148 9.29 1.74 0.40
C VAL A 148 8.32 2.87 0.64
N GLY A 149 7.16 2.81 0.01
CA GLY A 149 6.12 3.83 0.14
C GLY A 149 4.75 3.23 0.36
N ILE A 150 3.97 3.85 1.24
CA ILE A 150 2.56 3.49 1.48
C ILE A 150 1.68 4.73 1.36
N ALA A 151 0.47 4.56 0.85
CA ALA A 151 -0.59 5.56 0.87
C ALA A 151 -1.94 4.87 0.97
N GLY A 152 -2.85 5.42 1.78
CA GLY A 152 -4.18 4.85 1.95
C GLY A 152 -5.00 5.59 2.98
N ALA A 153 -6.16 5.03 3.29
CA ALA A 153 -6.97 5.46 4.40
C ALA A 153 -6.15 5.41 5.71
N GLY A 154 -6.34 6.41 6.55
CA GLY A 154 -5.64 6.52 7.81
C GLY A 154 -6.21 7.60 8.71
N LEU A 155 -5.53 7.85 9.81
CA LEU A 155 -5.98 8.75 10.84
C LEU A 155 -5.19 10.07 10.81
N MET A 156 -5.88 11.16 11.09
CA MET A 156 -5.27 12.48 11.30
C MET A 156 -4.68 12.59 12.71
N GLN A 157 -5.25 11.86 13.64
CA GLN A 157 -4.79 11.64 15.02
C GLN A 157 -5.25 10.26 15.48
N GLU A 158 -4.51 9.65 16.41
CA GLU A 158 -4.89 8.34 16.95
C GLU A 158 -6.26 8.41 17.66
N VAL A 159 -6.99 7.30 17.57
CA VAL A 159 -8.30 7.13 18.19
C VAL A 159 -8.14 6.32 19.47
N ASP A 160 -8.53 6.91 20.60
CA ASP A 160 -8.60 6.21 21.88
C ASP A 160 -9.86 5.33 21.96
N ALA A 161 -9.87 4.39 22.88
CA ALA A 161 -11.04 3.57 23.15
C ALA A 161 -11.88 4.17 24.31
N PRO A 162 -13.20 4.41 24.12
CA PRO A 162 -13.98 4.18 22.91
C PRO A 162 -13.71 5.25 21.82
N PRO A 163 -13.96 4.94 20.55
CA PRO A 163 -13.84 5.94 19.49
C PRO A 163 -14.87 7.07 19.67
N PRO A 164 -14.67 8.24 19.02
CA PRO A 164 -15.62 9.33 19.05
C PRO A 164 -17.04 8.90 18.66
N GLU A 165 -18.07 9.50 19.27
CA GLU A 165 -19.47 9.09 19.11
C GLU A 165 -19.90 8.97 17.64
N HIS A 166 -19.50 9.93 16.79
CA HIS A 166 -19.84 9.94 15.36
C HIS A 166 -19.15 8.84 14.54
N LEU A 167 -18.14 8.15 15.08
CA LEU A 167 -17.44 7.04 14.42
C LEU A 167 -17.88 5.65 14.98
N LEU A 168 -18.61 5.60 16.10
CA LEU A 168 -18.89 4.34 16.80
C LEU A 168 -19.52 3.28 15.91
N GLU A 169 -20.50 3.63 15.07
CA GLU A 169 -21.20 2.70 14.21
C GLU A 169 -20.31 2.19 13.06
N TRP A 170 -19.46 3.06 12.53
CA TRP A 170 -18.53 2.75 11.45
C TRP A 170 -17.25 2.05 11.93
N TRP A 171 -16.82 2.26 13.20
CA TRP A 171 -15.55 1.79 13.76
C TRP A 171 -15.57 0.29 14.08
N THR A 172 -15.45 -0.52 13.03
CA THR A 172 -15.42 -1.99 13.11
C THR A 172 -13.99 -2.52 13.25
N GLN A 173 -13.86 -3.82 13.51
CA GLN A 173 -12.57 -4.50 13.68
C GLN A 173 -11.61 -4.26 12.51
N ASP A 174 -12.13 -4.15 11.29
CA ASP A 174 -11.33 -3.98 10.08
C ASP A 174 -10.60 -2.62 10.04
N LEU A 175 -11.01 -1.67 10.88
CA LEU A 175 -10.48 -0.31 10.93
C LEU A 175 -9.45 -0.11 12.05
N TRP A 176 -9.28 -1.09 12.94
CA TRP A 176 -8.34 -1.00 14.06
C TRP A 176 -6.88 -0.90 13.62
N CYS A 177 -6.59 -1.27 12.39
CA CYS A 177 -5.27 -1.15 11.77
C CYS A 177 -5.00 0.23 11.16
N LEU A 178 -5.98 1.14 11.14
CA LEU A 178 -5.78 2.51 10.67
C LEU A 178 -5.02 3.33 11.71
N HIS A 179 -3.95 3.98 11.27
CA HIS A 179 -3.09 4.79 12.10
C HIS A 179 -2.73 6.11 11.44
N SER A 180 -2.25 7.06 12.24
CA SER A 180 -1.77 8.35 11.77
C SER A 180 -0.39 8.24 11.11
N ALA A 181 -0.05 9.23 10.29
CA ALA A 181 1.28 9.31 9.69
C ALA A 181 2.40 9.35 10.74
N ASN A 182 2.14 9.97 11.91
CA ASN A 182 3.09 9.99 13.03
C ASN A 182 3.28 8.61 13.66
N TRP A 183 2.20 7.84 13.82
CA TRP A 183 2.30 6.48 14.32
C TRP A 183 3.11 5.61 13.37
N TRP A 184 2.82 5.66 12.06
CA TRP A 184 3.57 4.91 11.06
C TRP A 184 5.04 5.29 11.02
N ARG A 185 5.35 6.61 11.11
CA ARG A 185 6.73 7.09 11.21
C ARG A 185 7.44 6.47 12.40
N HIS A 186 6.86 6.55 13.60
CA HIS A 186 7.43 5.96 14.81
C HIS A 186 7.60 4.45 14.68
N HIS A 187 6.59 3.77 14.10
CA HIS A 187 6.61 2.32 13.89
C HIS A 187 7.77 1.88 12.98
N TRP A 188 8.09 2.64 11.94
CA TRP A 188 9.21 2.34 11.05
C TRP A 188 10.56 2.80 11.62
N ASP A 189 10.66 4.02 12.11
CA ASP A 189 11.91 4.63 12.62
C ASP A 189 12.54 3.80 13.75
N ARG A 190 11.72 3.22 14.65
CA ARG A 190 12.22 2.39 15.77
C ARG A 190 12.99 1.16 15.32
N THR A 191 12.80 0.70 14.08
CA THR A 191 13.49 -0.49 13.55
C THR A 191 14.93 -0.17 13.12
N GLY A 192 15.23 1.08 12.77
CA GLY A 192 16.49 1.49 12.16
C GLY A 192 16.74 0.91 10.76
N ILE A 193 15.74 0.21 10.16
CA ILE A 193 15.87 -0.44 8.86
C ILE A 193 15.56 0.52 7.72
N ILE A 194 14.58 1.38 7.91
CA ILE A 194 14.08 2.35 6.94
C ILE A 194 14.21 3.75 7.52
N ASP A 195 14.87 4.66 6.79
CA ASP A 195 14.85 6.09 7.08
C ASP A 195 13.59 6.71 6.51
N VAL A 196 12.70 7.22 7.34
CA VAL A 196 11.46 7.85 6.87
C VAL A 196 11.75 9.24 6.33
N GLU A 197 11.66 9.39 5.00
CA GLU A 197 11.88 10.65 4.28
C GLU A 197 10.61 11.52 4.24
N VAL A 198 9.44 10.90 4.09
CA VAL A 198 8.13 11.56 4.04
C VAL A 198 7.16 10.85 4.98
N GLY A 199 6.41 11.61 5.74
CA GLY A 199 5.30 11.10 6.55
C GLY A 199 4.31 12.25 6.72
N ASP A 200 3.26 12.25 5.89
CA ASP A 200 2.31 13.35 5.82
C ASP A 200 0.88 12.86 5.54
N THR A 201 -0.04 13.80 5.52
CA THR A 201 -1.45 13.59 5.21
C THR A 201 -1.82 14.33 3.94
N MET A 202 -2.78 13.80 3.19
CA MET A 202 -3.31 14.50 2.02
C MET A 202 -4.17 15.70 2.50
N PRO A 203 -3.84 16.93 2.13
CA PRO A 203 -4.74 18.06 2.39
C PRO A 203 -6.12 17.76 1.82
N ASP A 204 -7.18 17.99 2.61
CA ASP A 204 -8.57 17.66 2.26
C ASP A 204 -8.81 16.18 1.91
N GLY A 205 -7.95 15.27 2.37
CA GLY A 205 -8.01 13.85 2.07
C GLY A 205 -9.34 13.20 2.41
N TRP A 206 -9.96 13.62 3.51
CA TRP A 206 -11.29 13.18 3.92
C TRP A 206 -12.38 13.54 2.88
N GLN A 207 -12.28 14.71 2.23
CA GLN A 207 -13.22 15.14 1.20
C GLN A 207 -13.07 14.29 -0.07
N PHE A 208 -11.81 13.98 -0.48
CA PHE A 208 -11.54 13.08 -1.58
C PHE A 208 -12.06 11.66 -1.30
N TRP A 209 -11.96 11.19 -0.06
CA TRP A 209 -12.50 9.91 0.37
C TRP A 209 -14.03 9.92 0.29
N LEU A 210 -14.68 10.91 0.87
CA LEU A 210 -16.14 11.08 0.84
C LEU A 210 -16.68 11.16 -0.59
N ASP A 211 -16.08 12.00 -1.43
CA ASP A 211 -16.54 12.20 -2.81
C ASP A 211 -16.40 10.92 -3.65
N TRP A 212 -15.29 10.21 -3.47
CA TRP A 212 -15.07 8.91 -4.09
C TRP A 212 -16.09 7.89 -3.59
N HIS A 213 -16.26 7.78 -2.27
CA HIS A 213 -17.15 6.80 -1.67
C HIS A 213 -18.61 7.00 -2.10
N LYS A 214 -19.09 8.23 -2.12
CA LYS A 214 -20.42 8.56 -2.65
C LYS A 214 -20.62 8.12 -4.11
N LYS A 215 -19.56 7.99 -4.87
CA LYS A 215 -19.60 7.58 -6.27
C LYS A 215 -19.60 6.05 -6.43
N VAL A 216 -18.78 5.36 -5.64
CA VAL A 216 -18.52 3.92 -5.81
C VAL A 216 -19.41 3.04 -4.95
N ALA A 217 -19.86 3.54 -3.80
CA ALA A 217 -20.71 2.82 -2.85
C ALA A 217 -21.78 3.75 -2.23
N PRO A 218 -22.66 4.35 -3.05
CA PRO A 218 -23.64 5.34 -2.59
C PRO A 218 -24.62 4.77 -1.54
N ASP A 219 -24.79 3.46 -1.50
CA ASP A 219 -25.64 2.77 -0.54
C ASP A 219 -24.96 2.45 0.80
N ASN A 220 -23.66 2.68 0.91
CA ASN A 220 -22.94 2.55 2.19
C ASN A 220 -23.10 3.82 3.04
N HIS A 221 -24.29 4.00 3.57
CA HIS A 221 -24.66 5.18 4.34
C HIS A 221 -23.80 5.34 5.61
N CYS A 222 -23.45 4.24 6.28
CA CYS A 222 -22.67 4.27 7.51
C CYS A 222 -21.32 4.98 7.34
N GLU A 223 -20.56 4.65 6.28
CA GLU A 223 -19.27 5.27 6.01
C GLU A 223 -19.43 6.72 5.52
N ILE A 224 -20.44 6.99 4.69
CA ILE A 224 -20.74 8.35 4.20
C ILE A 224 -21.06 9.28 5.39
N GLU A 225 -21.94 8.86 6.28
CA GLU A 225 -22.35 9.64 7.46
C GLU A 225 -21.17 9.84 8.43
N ALA A 226 -20.34 8.80 8.63
CA ALA A 226 -19.13 8.93 9.44
C ALA A 226 -18.17 9.96 8.87
N LEU A 227 -17.89 9.94 7.57
CA LEU A 227 -17.01 10.93 6.90
C LEU A 227 -17.59 12.33 6.90
N GLU A 228 -18.91 12.49 6.67
CA GLU A 228 -19.60 13.79 6.72
C GLU A 228 -19.59 14.39 8.14
N ALA A 229 -19.79 13.56 9.14
CA ALA A 229 -19.75 14.01 10.54
C ALA A 229 -18.31 14.31 11.01
N ASP A 230 -17.32 13.52 10.52
CA ASP A 230 -15.91 13.66 10.91
C ASP A 230 -15.25 14.91 10.35
N GLN A 231 -15.48 15.24 9.10
CA GLN A 231 -14.91 16.39 8.39
C GLN A 231 -13.39 16.52 8.51
N GLY A 232 -12.69 15.37 8.50
CA GLY A 232 -11.24 15.31 8.55
C GLY A 232 -10.62 15.55 9.92
N ARG A 233 -11.40 15.44 11.01
CA ARG A 233 -10.86 15.50 12.39
C ARG A 233 -10.03 14.27 12.72
N TYR A 234 -10.49 13.11 12.28
CA TYR A 234 -9.86 11.81 12.50
C TYR A 234 -9.55 11.06 11.20
N LEU A 235 -10.40 11.17 10.18
CA LEU A 235 -10.33 10.38 8.96
C LEU A 235 -9.72 11.17 7.79
N GLY A 236 -8.87 10.50 7.00
CA GLY A 236 -8.27 11.07 5.81
C GLY A 236 -7.30 10.10 5.15
N TYR A 237 -6.45 10.61 4.27
CA TYR A 237 -5.40 9.81 3.65
C TYR A 237 -4.04 10.14 4.25
N VAL A 238 -3.29 9.09 4.56
CA VAL A 238 -1.92 9.16 5.06
C VAL A 238 -0.94 8.62 4.02
N ARG A 239 0.29 9.15 4.03
CA ARG A 239 1.39 8.67 3.21
C ARG A 239 2.66 8.55 4.05
N LEU A 240 3.41 7.48 3.81
CA LEU A 240 4.75 7.31 4.34
C LEU A 240 5.67 6.86 3.19
N VAL A 241 6.85 7.46 3.11
CA VAL A 241 7.92 7.03 2.20
C VAL A 241 9.21 7.00 2.98
N GLY A 242 9.93 5.91 2.86
CA GLY A 242 11.24 5.76 3.49
C GLY A 242 12.21 5.01 2.59
N ARG A 243 13.48 5.14 2.93
CA ARG A 243 14.60 4.54 2.21
C ARG A 243 15.22 3.43 3.03
N ARG A 244 15.39 2.24 2.44
CA ARG A 244 16.13 1.16 3.09
C ARG A 244 17.57 1.59 3.35
N GLN A 245 18.02 1.48 4.60
CA GLN A 245 19.37 1.73 5.03
C GLN A 245 20.35 0.75 4.38
N GLY A 246 21.30 1.27 3.61
CA GLY A 246 22.28 0.44 2.91
C GLY A 246 23.34 -0.19 3.81
N SER A 247 23.59 0.41 4.97
CA SER A 247 24.61 -0.03 5.94
C SER A 247 24.07 -1.03 6.97
N VAL A 248 22.74 -1.19 7.06
CA VAL A 248 22.12 -2.07 8.06
C VAL A 248 21.99 -3.47 7.50
N LYS A 249 22.64 -4.44 8.17
CA LYS A 249 22.39 -5.85 7.92
C LYS A 249 21.01 -6.20 8.48
N LEU A 250 20.13 -6.65 7.62
CA LEU A 250 18.80 -7.09 8.05
C LEU A 250 18.94 -8.32 8.95
N PRO A 251 18.22 -8.36 10.09
CA PRO A 251 18.10 -9.59 10.89
C PRO A 251 17.43 -10.71 10.07
N ASP A 252 17.78 -11.94 10.39
CA ASP A 252 17.07 -13.09 9.81
C ASP A 252 15.57 -12.99 10.12
N ASN A 253 14.74 -13.29 9.12
CA ASN A 253 13.29 -13.32 9.34
C ASN A 253 12.97 -14.38 10.41
N ILE A 254 12.14 -14.01 11.39
CA ILE A 254 11.78 -14.90 12.51
C ILE A 254 11.07 -16.18 12.06
N GLU A 255 10.47 -16.19 10.87
CA GLU A 255 9.85 -17.38 10.27
C GLU A 255 10.87 -18.32 9.60
N THR A 256 12.12 -17.90 9.48
CA THR A 256 13.20 -18.72 8.95
C THR A 256 14.02 -19.36 10.07
N VAL A 257 14.53 -20.57 9.83
CA VAL A 257 15.44 -21.20 10.78
C VAL A 257 16.75 -20.41 10.80
N ALA A 258 17.09 -19.80 11.93
CA ALA A 258 18.34 -19.09 12.09
C ALA A 258 19.53 -20.00 11.80
N THR A 259 20.57 -19.47 11.13
CA THR A 259 21.74 -20.22 10.65
C THR A 259 22.40 -21.06 11.74
N GLN A 260 22.39 -20.60 12.98
CA GLN A 260 22.93 -21.33 14.13
C GLN A 260 22.19 -22.63 14.45
N TYR A 261 20.92 -22.76 14.02
CA TYR A 261 20.08 -23.95 14.25
C TYR A 261 19.98 -24.87 13.02
N THR A 262 20.64 -24.53 11.92
CA THR A 262 20.58 -25.33 10.68
C THR A 262 21.45 -26.59 10.73
N LYS A 263 22.35 -26.72 11.72
CA LYS A 263 23.15 -27.91 11.90
C LYS A 263 22.28 -29.00 12.52
N MET A 264 22.25 -30.17 11.87
CA MET A 264 21.55 -31.34 12.40
C MET A 264 22.21 -31.74 13.73
N PRO A 265 21.47 -31.79 14.84
CA PRO A 265 22.02 -32.22 16.12
C PRO A 265 22.34 -33.72 16.05
N LEU A 266 23.51 -34.09 16.50
CA LEU A 266 23.88 -35.49 16.65
C LEU A 266 23.36 -35.99 18.03
N LEU A 267 22.63 -37.08 18.03
CA LEU A 267 22.12 -37.69 19.26
C LEU A 267 23.25 -38.24 20.12
N ARG A 268 24.34 -38.72 19.48
CA ARG A 268 25.55 -39.18 20.13
C ARG A 268 26.76 -38.80 19.26
N THR A 269 27.90 -38.46 19.88
CA THR A 269 29.18 -38.41 19.18
C THR A 269 29.49 -39.78 18.60
N ALA A 270 29.95 -39.83 17.35
CA ALA A 270 30.45 -41.09 16.79
C ALA A 270 31.55 -41.63 17.75
N ALA A 271 31.43 -42.90 18.14
CA ALA A 271 32.50 -43.55 18.88
C ALA A 271 33.76 -43.57 17.99
N THR A 272 34.82 -42.93 18.44
CA THR A 272 36.15 -42.97 17.84
C THR A 272 36.71 -44.35 17.90
#